data_4473c62c8a188b88fea7b5d683660903
#
_entry.id   4473c62c8a188b88fea7b5d683660903
#
_cell.length_a   1.000
_cell.length_b   1.000
_cell.length_c   1.000
_cell.angle_alpha   90.00
_cell.angle_beta   90.00
_cell.angle_gamma   90.00
#
_symmetry.space_group_name_H-M   'P 1'
#
loop_
_entity.id
_entity.type
_entity.pdbx_description
1 polymer ?
#
loop_
_entity_poly.entity_id
_entity_poly.type
_entity_poly.pdbx_seq_one_letter_code
_entity_poly.pdbx_strand_id
1 'polypeptide(L)'
;MEDLKDIETIEITTPFGNTSSAVTLGSIGNKRAAFIPRHGADHSLSPSEVPYKANIYALKTLGVKKVVSVSAVGSLNEAIKPLDVVIPDQLIDRTKSREDTFFGDGLVAHISFANPFCKNLSKMIDSFCENLAINRHLSGTYVAIE
;
A
#
# COMPACT_ATOMS: atom_id res chain seq x y z
N MET A 1 3.16 -8.64 -15.51
CA MET A 1 4.41 -8.60 -14.70
C MET A 1 5.36 -9.63 -15.31
N GLU A 2 6.11 -9.20 -16.31
CA GLU A 2 6.92 -10.11 -17.16
C GLU A 2 8.07 -10.80 -16.41
N ASP A 3 8.57 -10.21 -15.33
CA ASP A 3 9.71 -10.73 -14.56
C ASP A 3 9.31 -11.53 -13.30
N LEU A 4 8.02 -11.75 -13.06
CA LEU A 4 7.57 -12.51 -11.88
C LEU A 4 7.67 -14.00 -12.18
N LYS A 5 8.43 -14.73 -11.36
CA LYS A 5 8.64 -16.18 -11.42
C LYS A 5 8.05 -16.87 -10.21
N ASP A 6 7.94 -18.19 -10.27
CA ASP A 6 7.45 -19.04 -9.19
C ASP A 6 6.10 -18.53 -8.64
N ILE A 7 5.18 -18.26 -9.57
CA ILE A 7 3.89 -17.64 -9.22
C ILE A 7 3.01 -18.67 -8.52
N GLU A 8 2.53 -18.30 -7.35
CA GLU A 8 1.58 -19.04 -6.54
C GLU A 8 0.46 -18.11 -6.11
N THR A 9 -0.78 -18.58 -6.07
CA THR A 9 -1.92 -17.83 -5.58
C THR A 9 -2.50 -18.55 -4.37
N ILE A 10 -2.66 -17.83 -3.27
CA ILE A 10 -3.14 -18.39 -2.00
C ILE A 10 -4.31 -17.57 -1.44
N GLU A 11 -5.30 -18.28 -0.92
CA GLU A 11 -6.38 -17.71 -0.13
C GLU A 11 -5.95 -17.63 1.34
N ILE A 12 -6.17 -16.48 1.98
CA ILE A 12 -5.82 -16.28 3.38
C ILE A 12 -7.04 -15.79 4.14
N THR A 13 -7.46 -16.57 5.12
CA THR A 13 -8.45 -16.16 6.11
C THR A 13 -7.73 -15.62 7.34
N THR A 14 -8.18 -14.49 7.85
CA THR A 14 -7.59 -13.82 9.01
C THR A 14 -8.61 -13.68 10.13
N PRO A 15 -8.21 -13.33 11.37
CA PRO A 15 -9.15 -12.97 12.43
C PRO A 15 -10.06 -11.77 12.08
N PHE A 16 -9.72 -11.01 11.03
CA PHE A 16 -10.46 -9.85 10.53
C PHE A 16 -11.26 -10.17 9.26
N GLY A 17 -11.47 -11.44 8.95
CA GLY A 17 -12.12 -11.91 7.74
C GLY A 17 -11.16 -12.25 6.61
N ASN A 18 -11.70 -12.39 5.42
CA ASN A 18 -10.94 -12.70 4.21
C ASN A 18 -10.23 -11.45 3.68
N THR A 19 -9.15 -11.65 2.94
CA THR A 19 -8.49 -10.59 2.15
C THR A 19 -9.38 -10.15 0.99
N SER A 20 -9.12 -8.96 0.45
CA SER A 20 -9.87 -8.42 -0.70
C SER A 20 -9.79 -9.31 -1.95
N SER A 21 -8.78 -10.15 -2.03
CA SER A 21 -8.56 -11.13 -3.10
C SER A 21 -7.54 -12.15 -2.62
N ALA A 22 -7.42 -13.27 -3.31
CA ALA A 22 -6.29 -14.17 -3.17
C ALA A 22 -4.96 -13.41 -3.33
N VAL A 23 -3.97 -13.77 -2.53
CA VAL A 23 -2.63 -13.17 -2.57
C VAL A 23 -1.80 -13.87 -3.62
N THR A 24 -1.28 -13.12 -4.56
CA THR A 24 -0.32 -13.63 -5.54
C THR A 24 1.10 -13.50 -4.97
N LEU A 25 1.77 -14.62 -4.82
CA LEU A 25 3.19 -14.70 -4.44
C LEU A 25 4.05 -14.94 -5.66
N GLY A 26 5.29 -14.49 -5.62
CA GLY A 26 6.26 -14.77 -6.66
C GLY A 26 7.65 -14.28 -6.31
N SER A 27 8.57 -14.48 -7.22
CA SER A 27 9.97 -14.06 -7.10
C SER A 27 10.30 -13.04 -8.20
N ILE A 28 10.93 -11.93 -7.82
CA ILE A 28 11.51 -10.94 -8.74
C ILE A 28 13.01 -10.90 -8.46
N GLY A 29 13.81 -11.41 -9.38
CA GLY A 29 15.23 -11.67 -9.13
C GLY A 29 15.40 -12.62 -7.94
N ASN A 30 16.10 -12.20 -6.89
CA ASN A 30 16.30 -12.97 -5.65
C ASN A 30 15.36 -12.55 -4.51
N LYS A 31 14.31 -11.79 -4.78
CA LYS A 31 13.37 -11.27 -3.79
C LYS A 31 12.01 -11.93 -3.93
N ARG A 32 11.45 -12.33 -2.79
CA ARG A 32 10.04 -12.75 -2.71
C ARG A 32 9.15 -11.51 -2.66
N ALA A 33 8.04 -11.56 -3.38
CA ALA A 33 7.04 -10.51 -3.42
C ALA A 33 5.63 -11.09 -3.23
N ALA A 34 4.75 -10.33 -2.60
CA ALA A 34 3.34 -10.64 -2.43
C ALA A 34 2.52 -9.48 -3.00
N PHE A 35 1.49 -9.78 -3.76
CA PHE A 35 0.60 -8.79 -4.37
C PHE A 35 -0.83 -9.03 -3.92
N ILE A 36 -1.50 -7.96 -3.50
CA ILE A 36 -2.93 -7.97 -3.18
C ILE A 36 -3.61 -6.84 -3.97
N PRO A 37 -4.54 -7.13 -4.88
CA PRO A 37 -5.40 -6.12 -5.46
C PRO A 37 -6.44 -5.69 -4.41
N ARG A 38 -6.21 -4.53 -3.76
CA ARG A 38 -7.01 -4.10 -2.60
C ARG A 38 -8.50 -3.91 -2.91
N HIS A 39 -8.85 -3.60 -4.14
CA HIS A 39 -10.24 -3.46 -4.58
C HIS A 39 -10.86 -4.77 -5.11
N GLY A 40 -10.22 -5.92 -4.87
CA GLY A 40 -10.61 -7.21 -5.46
C GLY A 40 -10.01 -7.40 -6.86
N ALA A 41 -9.95 -8.65 -7.31
CA ALA A 41 -9.41 -8.98 -8.64
C ALA A 41 -10.20 -8.29 -9.77
N ASP A 42 -11.52 -8.21 -9.60
CA ASP A 42 -12.45 -7.62 -10.57
C ASP A 42 -12.76 -6.14 -10.28
N HIS A 43 -11.99 -5.51 -9.38
CA HIS A 43 -12.23 -4.12 -8.94
C HIS A 43 -13.66 -3.89 -8.41
N SER A 44 -14.18 -4.88 -7.67
CA SER A 44 -15.56 -4.93 -7.19
C SER A 44 -15.78 -4.29 -5.82
N LEU A 45 -14.71 -4.03 -5.07
CA LEU A 45 -14.80 -3.42 -3.74
C LEU A 45 -14.62 -1.90 -3.83
N SER A 46 -15.58 -1.16 -3.31
CA SER A 46 -15.43 0.28 -3.10
C SER A 46 -14.35 0.56 -2.05
N PRO A 47 -13.81 1.79 -1.97
CA PRO A 47 -12.79 2.14 -1.00
C PRO A 47 -13.15 1.83 0.46
N SER A 48 -14.42 1.98 0.84
CA SER A 48 -14.87 1.71 2.22
C SER A 48 -15.16 0.23 2.50
N GLU A 49 -15.30 -0.60 1.45
CA GLU A 49 -15.50 -2.05 1.58
C GLU A 49 -14.17 -2.83 1.62
N VAL A 50 -13.07 -2.20 1.28
CA VAL A 50 -11.75 -2.85 1.32
C VAL A 50 -11.44 -3.33 2.73
N PRO A 51 -11.16 -4.64 2.94
CA PRO A 51 -10.85 -5.21 4.26
C PRO A 51 -9.39 -4.89 4.65
N TYR A 52 -9.10 -3.63 4.96
CA TYR A 52 -7.74 -3.15 5.22
C TYR A 52 -7.02 -3.94 6.31
N LYS A 53 -7.69 -4.24 7.42
CA LYS A 53 -7.10 -5.02 8.52
C LYS A 53 -6.75 -6.44 8.07
N ALA A 54 -7.65 -7.11 7.36
CA ALA A 54 -7.39 -8.45 6.85
C ALA A 54 -6.21 -8.46 5.87
N ASN A 55 -6.17 -7.51 4.94
CA ASN A 55 -5.08 -7.39 3.97
C ASN A 55 -3.71 -7.20 4.65
N ILE A 56 -3.61 -6.27 5.60
CA ILE A 56 -2.36 -6.01 6.31
C ILE A 56 -1.96 -7.19 7.20
N TYR A 57 -2.93 -7.81 7.87
CA TYR A 57 -2.68 -8.98 8.70
C TYR A 57 -2.15 -10.16 7.86
N ALA A 58 -2.75 -10.43 6.71
CA ALA A 58 -2.31 -11.46 5.79
C ALA A 58 -0.86 -11.23 5.31
N LEU A 59 -0.52 -10.00 4.91
CA LEU A 59 0.87 -9.65 4.56
C LEU A 59 1.83 -9.89 5.72
N LYS A 60 1.42 -9.59 6.95
CA LYS A 60 2.23 -9.85 8.15
C LYS A 60 2.45 -11.35 8.37
N THR A 61 1.43 -12.19 8.24
CA THR A 61 1.55 -13.65 8.39
C THR A 61 2.47 -14.28 7.34
N LEU A 62 2.52 -13.69 6.15
CA LEU A 62 3.46 -14.07 5.08
C LEU A 62 4.89 -13.58 5.32
N GLY A 63 5.16 -12.91 6.43
CA GLY A 63 6.48 -12.40 6.76
C GLY A 63 6.92 -11.17 5.97
N VAL A 64 6.00 -10.47 5.32
CA VAL A 64 6.30 -9.23 4.57
C VAL A 64 6.91 -8.18 5.52
N LYS A 65 8.03 -7.59 5.09
CA LYS A 65 8.77 -6.58 5.87
C LYS A 65 8.58 -5.16 5.34
N LYS A 66 8.22 -5.02 4.07
CA LYS A 66 8.04 -3.73 3.42
C LYS A 66 6.78 -3.79 2.57
N VAL A 67 5.97 -2.76 2.64
CA VAL A 67 4.76 -2.62 1.83
C VAL A 67 4.91 -1.39 0.94
N VAL A 68 4.60 -1.54 -0.33
CA VAL A 68 4.46 -0.45 -1.29
C VAL A 68 3.02 -0.41 -1.74
N SER A 69 2.35 0.69 -1.51
CA SER A 69 1.00 0.93 -2.02
C SER A 69 1.07 1.86 -3.22
N VAL A 70 0.44 1.48 -4.31
CA VAL A 70 0.38 2.29 -5.53
C VAL A 70 -1.07 2.70 -5.78
N SER A 71 -1.30 3.99 -5.99
CA SER A 71 -2.63 4.55 -6.24
C SER A 71 -2.57 5.64 -7.28
N ALA A 72 -3.56 5.71 -8.14
CA ALA A 72 -3.81 6.92 -8.93
C ALA A 72 -4.54 7.94 -8.03
N VAL A 73 -4.12 9.20 -8.09
CA VAL A 73 -4.65 10.28 -7.26
C VAL A 73 -4.85 11.56 -8.07
N GLY A 74 -5.76 12.42 -7.63
CA GLY A 74 -5.85 13.79 -8.14
C GLY A 74 -4.76 14.67 -7.54
N SER A 75 -4.16 15.53 -8.35
CA SER A 75 -3.21 16.53 -7.88
C SER A 75 -3.90 17.85 -7.55
N LEU A 76 -3.58 18.43 -6.40
CA LEU A 76 -3.95 19.79 -6.02
C LEU A 76 -2.80 20.79 -6.26
N ASN A 77 -1.71 20.34 -6.90
CA ASN A 77 -0.54 21.14 -7.22
C ASN A 77 -0.31 21.12 -8.74
N GLU A 78 -0.40 22.27 -9.38
CA GLU A 78 -0.23 22.40 -10.83
C GLU A 78 1.15 21.99 -11.35
N ALA A 79 2.17 21.99 -10.49
CA ALA A 79 3.51 21.51 -10.84
C ALA A 79 3.59 19.99 -10.99
N ILE A 80 2.65 19.26 -10.40
CA ILE A 80 2.57 17.79 -10.48
C ILE A 80 1.58 17.42 -11.58
N LYS A 81 2.10 16.93 -12.67
CA LYS A 81 1.33 16.65 -13.89
C LYS A 81 0.83 15.20 -13.94
N PRO A 82 -0.18 14.91 -14.77
CA PRO A 82 -0.55 13.53 -15.07
C PRO A 82 0.67 12.70 -15.50
N LEU A 83 0.76 11.45 -15.00
CA LEU A 83 1.85 10.50 -15.17
C LEU A 83 3.10 10.78 -14.34
N ASP A 84 3.18 11.86 -13.59
CA ASP A 84 4.23 12.05 -12.60
C ASP A 84 4.05 11.08 -11.43
N VAL A 85 5.15 10.59 -10.87
CA VAL A 85 5.16 9.78 -9.65
C VAL A 85 5.37 10.68 -8.45
N VAL A 86 4.50 10.59 -7.45
CA VAL A 86 4.69 11.27 -6.17
C VAL A 86 5.07 10.25 -5.11
N ILE A 87 6.17 10.51 -4.40
CA ILE A 87 6.63 9.73 -3.25
C ILE A 87 6.34 10.57 -2.01
N PRO A 88 5.17 10.39 -1.36
CA PRO A 88 4.75 11.27 -0.28
C PRO A 88 5.60 11.07 0.97
N ASP A 89 5.75 12.11 1.76
CA ASP A 89 6.40 12.09 3.06
C ASP A 89 5.44 12.35 4.22
N GLN A 90 4.19 12.74 3.92
CA GLN A 90 3.15 12.95 4.91
C GLN A 90 1.79 12.44 4.43
N LEU A 91 0.94 12.09 5.41
CA LEU A 91 -0.42 11.58 5.19
C LEU A 91 -1.39 12.32 6.10
N ILE A 92 -2.53 12.71 5.53
CA ILE A 92 -3.70 13.18 6.28
C ILE A 92 -4.84 12.20 5.98
N ASP A 93 -5.31 11.50 6.99
CA ASP A 93 -6.47 10.64 6.88
C ASP A 93 -7.72 11.41 7.31
N ARG A 94 -8.67 11.56 6.40
CA ARG A 94 -9.99 12.15 6.62
C ARG A 94 -11.13 11.17 6.35
N THR A 95 -10.81 9.90 6.27
CA THR A 95 -11.83 8.85 6.13
C THR A 95 -12.60 8.70 7.45
N LYS A 96 -13.87 8.30 7.38
CA LYS A 96 -14.76 8.22 8.55
C LYS A 96 -15.39 6.84 8.72
N SER A 97 -15.58 6.11 7.62
CA SER A 97 -16.34 4.86 7.61
C SER A 97 -15.45 3.63 7.62
N ARG A 98 -14.12 3.82 7.75
CA ARG A 98 -13.14 2.73 7.70
C ARG A 98 -12.66 2.37 9.09
N GLU A 99 -12.45 1.08 9.32
CA GLU A 99 -11.70 0.63 10.49
C GLU A 99 -10.23 1.00 10.34
N ASP A 100 -9.73 1.86 11.21
CA ASP A 100 -8.39 2.48 11.12
C ASP A 100 -7.39 1.96 12.16
N THR A 101 -7.80 1.02 13.03
CA THR A 101 -6.94 0.49 14.09
C THR A 101 -7.09 -1.01 14.27
N PHE A 102 -6.01 -1.67 14.67
CA PHE A 102 -5.99 -3.05 15.17
C PHE A 102 -6.24 -3.14 16.68
N PHE A 103 -6.25 -2.02 17.37
CA PHE A 103 -6.35 -1.96 18.83
C PHE A 103 -7.76 -1.59 19.26
N GLY A 104 -8.15 -2.08 20.43
CA GLY A 104 -9.48 -1.90 21.00
C GLY A 104 -9.72 -2.94 22.09
N ASP A 105 -10.95 -3.06 22.54
CA ASP A 105 -11.40 -4.10 23.50
C ASP A 105 -10.47 -4.26 24.72
N GLY A 106 -10.04 -3.14 25.30
CA GLY A 106 -9.16 -3.11 26.46
C GLY A 106 -7.67 -2.94 26.15
N LEU A 107 -7.27 -2.94 24.89
CA LEU A 107 -5.89 -2.65 24.48
C LEU A 107 -5.84 -1.31 23.77
N VAL A 108 -5.09 -0.36 24.30
CA VAL A 108 -4.84 0.96 23.71
C VAL A 108 -3.40 1.07 23.28
N ALA A 109 -3.16 1.55 22.06
CA ALA A 109 -1.82 1.86 21.58
C ALA A 109 -1.77 3.27 20.96
N HIS A 110 -0.72 4.01 21.28
CA HIS A 110 -0.41 5.28 20.68
C HIS A 110 0.85 5.13 19.84
N ILE A 111 0.74 5.44 18.56
CA ILE A 111 1.87 5.41 17.63
C ILE A 111 2.31 6.83 17.28
N SER A 112 3.60 7.01 17.01
CA SER A 112 4.08 8.25 16.43
C SER A 112 3.74 8.30 14.94
N PHE A 113 3.14 9.39 14.49
CA PHE A 113 2.73 9.62 13.11
C PHE A 113 3.52 10.77 12.44
N ALA A 114 4.58 11.26 13.07
CA ALA A 114 5.40 12.34 12.53
C ALA A 114 6.16 11.95 11.24
N ASN A 115 6.44 10.65 11.06
CA ASN A 115 7.07 10.10 9.85
C ASN A 115 6.32 8.85 9.42
N PRO A 116 5.19 8.98 8.70
CA PRO A 116 4.33 7.86 8.37
C PRO A 116 4.93 6.92 7.30
N PHE A 117 5.90 7.40 6.51
CA PHE A 117 6.53 6.63 5.45
C PHE A 117 7.97 6.25 5.78
N CYS A 118 8.42 5.12 5.25
CA CYS A 118 9.78 4.63 5.42
C CYS A 118 10.76 5.41 4.54
N LYS A 119 11.57 6.29 5.14
CA LYS A 119 12.54 7.14 4.43
C LYS A 119 13.50 6.35 3.54
N ASN A 120 13.94 5.16 3.99
CA ASN A 120 14.85 4.33 3.18
C ASN A 120 14.14 3.77 1.94
N LEU A 121 12.89 3.35 2.07
CA LEU A 121 12.11 2.85 0.94
C LEU A 121 11.79 3.98 -0.04
N SER A 122 11.42 5.16 0.45
CA SER A 122 11.20 6.35 -0.38
C SER A 122 12.44 6.73 -1.21
N LYS A 123 13.63 6.73 -0.59
CA LYS A 123 14.89 6.98 -1.30
C LYS A 123 15.20 5.92 -2.37
N MET A 124 14.91 4.66 -2.08
CA MET A 124 15.08 3.59 -3.08
C MET A 124 14.16 3.80 -4.29
N ILE A 125 12.88 4.11 -4.05
CA ILE A 125 11.91 4.37 -5.11
C ILE A 125 12.34 5.58 -5.93
N ASP A 126 12.78 6.67 -5.29
CA ASP A 126 13.31 7.85 -5.96
C ASP A 126 14.47 7.52 -6.90
N SER A 127 15.46 6.75 -6.42
CA SER A 127 16.60 6.32 -7.24
C SER A 127 16.17 5.45 -8.43
N PHE A 128 15.17 4.58 -8.26
CA PHE A 128 14.63 3.80 -9.37
C PHE A 128 13.92 4.67 -10.41
N CYS A 129 13.10 5.63 -9.96
CA CYS A 129 12.44 6.57 -10.85
C CYS A 129 13.48 7.38 -11.65
N GLU A 130 14.58 7.81 -11.02
CA GLU A 130 15.68 8.50 -11.68
C GLU A 130 16.33 7.66 -12.76
N ASN A 131 16.71 6.43 -12.43
CA ASN A 131 17.33 5.50 -13.38
C ASN A 131 16.45 5.16 -14.58
N LEU A 132 15.15 5.22 -14.40
CA LEU A 132 14.14 4.97 -15.45
C LEU A 132 13.68 6.25 -16.15
N ALA A 133 14.27 7.41 -15.84
CA ALA A 133 13.88 8.72 -16.34
C ALA A 133 12.39 9.05 -16.16
N ILE A 134 11.79 8.58 -15.03
CA ILE A 134 10.42 8.87 -14.68
C ILE A 134 10.36 10.21 -13.94
N ASN A 135 9.45 11.09 -14.36
CA ASN A 135 9.19 12.33 -13.66
C ASN A 135 8.65 12.03 -12.24
N ARG A 136 9.28 12.59 -11.23
CA ARG A 136 8.93 12.30 -9.85
C ARG A 136 9.07 13.51 -8.93
N HIS A 137 8.31 13.45 -7.84
CA HIS A 137 8.31 14.42 -6.74
C HIS A 137 8.56 13.67 -5.43
N LEU A 138 9.64 14.02 -4.73
CA LEU A 138 10.11 13.30 -3.52
C LEU A 138 9.52 13.89 -2.23
N SER A 139 8.46 14.59 -2.28
CA SER A 139 7.73 15.03 -1.09
C SER A 139 6.30 15.39 -1.47
N GLY A 140 5.45 15.43 -0.50
CA GLY A 140 4.08 15.86 -0.64
C GLY A 140 3.19 15.22 0.42
N THR A 141 2.10 15.88 0.71
CA THR A 141 1.10 15.36 1.64
C THR A 141 0.02 14.63 0.86
N TYR A 142 -0.12 13.33 1.10
CA TYR A 142 -1.25 12.55 0.59
C TYR A 142 -2.45 12.75 1.51
N VAL A 143 -3.61 13.08 0.93
CA VAL A 143 -4.86 13.21 1.68
C VAL A 143 -5.81 12.10 1.25
N ALA A 144 -6.22 11.24 2.18
CA ALA A 144 -7.28 10.26 1.97
C ALA A 144 -8.61 10.89 2.42
N ILE A 145 -9.60 10.87 1.54
CA ILE A 145 -10.97 11.37 1.80
C ILE A 145 -12.00 10.35 1.35
N GLU A 146 -13.20 10.44 1.89
CA GLU A 146 -14.42 9.76 1.44
C GLU A 146 -15.38 10.75 0.79
#